data_8d8874ed8530f1b92bf017b39bfe887f
#
_entry.id   8d8874ed8530f1b92bf017b39bfe887f
#
_cell.length_a   1.000
_cell.length_b   1.000
_cell.length_c   1.000
_cell.angle_alpha   90.00
_cell.angle_beta   90.00
_cell.angle_gamma   90.00
#
_symmetry.space_group_name_H-M   'P 1'
#
loop_
_entity.id
_entity.type
_entity.pdbx_description
1 polymer ?
#
loop_
_entity_poly.entity_id
_entity_poly.type
_entity_poly.pdbx_seq_one_letter_code
_entity_poly.pdbx_strand_id
1 'polypeptide(L)'
;TSLLRDNCCNSPQQELLISYGPPGSGKSSTTKKYLQKRKNIGYIDINIDNIVKDYMMNVLHSEDFFNDQEVYFKVRNGWPEYTKNKLLSICFHKKYNFRIETTGINLNTLQKIIIPALELDYHIKMLYTLVPFMELVYRLIKRESITGQGHPEFRKLLKMCKLAATHILDYKETIGEQGTVIFINNNESTSKIIKTKKKLKHC
;
A
#
# COMPACT_ATOMS: atom_id res chain seq x y z
N THR A 1 15.80 15.06 2.99
CA THR A 1 16.84 14.70 1.99
C THR A 1 17.51 13.35 2.21
N SER A 2 17.28 12.66 3.33
CA SER A 2 17.81 11.33 3.61
C SER A 2 17.02 10.17 2.97
N LEU A 3 15.91 10.44 2.30
CA LEU A 3 15.03 9.44 1.69
C LEU A 3 15.52 8.92 0.32
N LEU A 4 16.51 9.57 -0.27
CA LEU A 4 17.04 9.23 -1.60
C LEU A 4 18.42 8.59 -1.45
N ARG A 5 18.48 7.32 -1.06
CA ARG A 5 19.75 6.56 -1.08
C ARG A 5 19.97 5.97 -2.47
N ASP A 6 21.24 6.03 -2.92
CA ASP A 6 21.75 5.70 -4.26
C ASP A 6 21.46 4.28 -4.80
N ASN A 7 20.79 3.43 -4.03
CA ASN A 7 20.51 2.04 -4.40
C ASN A 7 19.16 1.82 -5.14
N CYS A 8 18.42 2.89 -5.45
CA CYS A 8 17.11 2.76 -6.09
C CYS A 8 17.15 2.57 -7.62
N CYS A 9 18.33 2.67 -8.24
CA CYS A 9 18.47 2.77 -9.69
C CYS A 9 19.03 1.52 -10.39
N ASN A 10 19.42 0.45 -9.67
CA ASN A 10 20.20 -0.65 -10.25
C ASN A 10 19.37 -1.88 -10.66
N SER A 11 18.10 -1.72 -10.96
CA SER A 11 17.32 -2.81 -11.56
C SER A 11 17.29 -2.66 -13.08
N PRO A 12 17.49 -3.74 -13.86
CA PRO A 12 17.37 -3.70 -15.32
C PRO A 12 15.96 -3.30 -15.77
N GLN A 13 14.97 -3.45 -14.93
CA GLN A 13 13.60 -2.99 -15.12
C GLN A 13 13.10 -2.31 -13.85
N GLN A 14 12.54 -1.11 -14.00
CA GLN A 14 11.94 -0.37 -12.89
C GLN A 14 10.72 -1.09 -12.34
N GLU A 15 10.57 -1.03 -11.03
CA GLU A 15 9.49 -1.74 -10.34
C GLU A 15 8.64 -0.80 -9.49
N LEU A 16 7.32 -0.91 -9.66
CA LEU A 16 6.33 -0.36 -8.74
C LEU A 16 5.78 -1.48 -7.87
N LEU A 17 6.04 -1.40 -6.55
CA LEU A 17 5.50 -2.33 -5.58
C LEU A 17 4.27 -1.73 -4.88
N ILE A 18 3.11 -2.36 -5.05
CA ILE A 18 1.85 -1.94 -4.45
C ILE A 18 1.48 -2.90 -3.33
N SER A 19 1.45 -2.41 -2.10
CA SER A 19 0.91 -3.14 -0.96
C SER A 19 -0.59 -2.86 -0.83
N TYR A 20 -1.40 -3.89 -1.00
CA TYR A 20 -2.83 -3.79 -1.22
C TYR A 20 -3.64 -4.63 -0.23
N GLY A 21 -4.78 -4.10 0.24
CA GLY A 21 -5.71 -4.82 1.10
C GLY A 21 -6.40 -3.94 2.14
N PRO A 22 -7.43 -4.43 2.82
CA PRO A 22 -8.20 -3.64 3.79
C PRO A 22 -7.36 -3.22 5.02
N PRO A 23 -7.84 -2.25 5.81
CA PRO A 23 -7.23 -1.92 7.09
C PRO A 23 -7.12 -3.15 7.99
N GLY A 24 -6.05 -3.28 8.77
CA GLY A 24 -5.84 -4.43 9.66
C GLY A 24 -5.35 -5.71 8.97
N SER A 25 -5.26 -5.76 7.63
CA SER A 25 -4.80 -6.97 6.93
C SER A 25 -3.31 -7.29 7.13
N GLY A 26 -2.51 -6.36 7.66
CA GLY A 26 -1.07 -6.53 7.87
C GLY A 26 -0.23 -6.28 6.61
N LYS A 27 -0.69 -5.40 5.73
CA LYS A 27 0.04 -4.97 4.52
C LYS A 27 1.50 -4.61 4.79
N SER A 28 1.73 -3.71 5.72
CA SER A 28 3.08 -3.21 6.04
C SER A 28 4.00 -4.35 6.51
N SER A 29 3.51 -5.24 7.39
CA SER A 29 4.28 -6.41 7.87
C SER A 29 4.58 -7.39 6.74
N THR A 30 3.60 -7.63 5.87
CA THR A 30 3.73 -8.51 4.70
C THR A 30 4.74 -7.95 3.71
N THR A 31 4.65 -6.66 3.42
CA THR A 31 5.59 -5.96 2.53
C THR A 31 7.01 -5.98 3.10
N LYS A 32 7.17 -5.75 4.41
CA LYS A 32 8.48 -5.85 5.07
C LYS A 32 9.10 -7.24 4.90
N LYS A 33 8.34 -8.32 5.14
CA LYS A 33 8.79 -9.71 4.93
C LYS A 33 9.14 -9.99 3.46
N TYR A 34 8.36 -9.45 2.52
CA TYR A 34 8.61 -9.59 1.08
C TYR A 34 9.92 -8.91 0.68
N LEU A 35 10.16 -7.68 1.14
CA LEU A 35 11.36 -6.91 0.83
C LEU A 35 12.62 -7.49 1.48
N GLN A 36 12.52 -8.09 2.68
CA GLN A 36 13.66 -8.77 3.33
C GLN A 36 14.26 -9.88 2.47
N LYS A 37 13.44 -10.51 1.62
CA LYS A 37 13.90 -11.55 0.67
C LYS A 37 14.51 -10.97 -0.62
N ARG A 38 14.46 -9.66 -0.81
CA ARG A 38 14.87 -8.94 -2.02
C ARG A 38 15.86 -7.82 -1.70
N LYS A 39 16.87 -8.14 -0.90
CA LYS A 39 17.83 -7.18 -0.31
C LYS A 39 18.57 -6.29 -1.32
N ASN A 40 18.62 -6.71 -2.59
CA ASN A 40 19.38 -6.00 -3.64
C ASN A 40 18.55 -4.95 -4.40
N ILE A 41 17.27 -4.79 -4.08
CA ILE A 41 16.40 -3.81 -4.74
C ILE A 41 15.98 -2.78 -3.71
N GLY A 42 16.42 -1.54 -3.90
CA GLY A 42 15.98 -0.39 -3.12
C GLY A 42 14.63 0.14 -3.62
N TYR A 43 13.77 0.59 -2.73
CA TYR A 43 12.49 1.23 -3.05
C TYR A 43 12.34 2.53 -2.27
N ILE A 44 11.89 3.58 -2.95
CA ILE A 44 11.38 4.79 -2.28
C ILE A 44 10.02 4.47 -1.70
N ASP A 45 9.84 4.67 -0.40
CA ASP A 45 8.57 4.45 0.29
C ASP A 45 7.68 5.70 0.20
N ILE A 46 6.59 5.60 -0.56
CA ILE A 46 5.60 6.68 -0.70
C ILE A 46 4.33 6.28 0.08
N ASN A 47 4.46 6.24 1.39
CA ASN A 47 3.34 5.99 2.30
C ASN A 47 2.82 7.30 2.86
N ILE A 48 1.56 7.66 2.54
CA ILE A 48 0.94 8.90 2.99
C ILE A 48 0.86 8.99 4.52
N ASP A 49 0.64 7.88 5.22
CA ASP A 49 0.54 7.89 6.68
C ASP A 49 1.90 8.22 7.33
N ASN A 50 3.01 7.76 6.74
CA ASN A 50 4.35 8.13 7.18
C ASN A 50 4.63 9.63 6.89
N ILE A 51 4.25 10.12 5.71
CA ILE A 51 4.41 11.54 5.34
C ILE A 51 3.61 12.43 6.29
N VAL A 52 2.38 12.03 6.62
CA VAL A 52 1.53 12.76 7.58
C VAL A 52 2.19 12.74 8.96
N LYS A 53 2.66 11.58 9.43
CA LYS A 53 3.36 11.48 10.72
C LYS A 53 4.57 12.39 10.79
N ASP A 54 5.43 12.34 9.79
CA ASP A 54 6.63 13.18 9.72
C ASP A 54 6.28 14.67 9.71
N TYR A 55 5.23 15.06 9.00
CA TYR A 55 4.75 16.44 8.97
C TYR A 55 4.24 16.88 10.35
N MET A 56 3.43 16.07 11.02
CA MET A 56 2.89 16.39 12.33
C MET A 56 3.99 16.51 13.38
N MET A 57 4.94 15.58 13.39
CA MET A 57 6.02 15.61 14.37
C MET A 57 7.03 16.72 14.14
N ASN A 58 7.43 16.96 12.88
CA ASN A 58 8.54 17.86 12.57
C ASN A 58 8.12 19.29 12.22
N VAL A 59 6.85 19.50 11.84
CA VAL A 59 6.36 20.82 11.44
C VAL A 59 5.32 21.38 12.42
N LEU A 60 4.40 20.55 12.87
CA LEU A 60 3.35 20.99 13.79
C LEU A 60 3.66 20.70 15.26
N HIS A 61 4.74 19.94 15.53
CA HIS A 61 5.17 19.55 16.89
C HIS A 61 4.03 18.96 17.75
N SER A 62 3.11 18.22 17.12
CA SER A 62 1.96 17.59 17.75
C SER A 62 2.09 16.08 17.77
N GLU A 63 1.97 15.47 18.96
CA GLU A 63 2.00 14.02 19.14
C GLU A 63 0.60 13.39 19.17
N ASP A 64 -0.45 14.18 19.51
CA ASP A 64 -1.83 13.70 19.74
C ASP A 64 -2.65 13.46 18.47
N PHE A 65 -2.04 13.51 17.36
CA PHE A 65 -2.59 13.51 16.03
C PHE A 65 -3.42 12.26 15.65
N PHE A 66 -3.05 11.08 16.16
CA PHE A 66 -3.75 9.85 15.79
C PHE A 66 -5.10 9.66 16.50
N ASN A 67 -5.39 10.46 17.50
CA ASN A 67 -6.59 10.34 18.33
C ASN A 67 -7.81 11.04 17.73
N ASP A 68 -7.58 12.00 16.79
CA ASP A 68 -8.66 12.73 16.11
C ASP A 68 -8.63 12.46 14.60
N GLN A 69 -9.59 11.65 14.14
CA GLN A 69 -9.72 11.30 12.73
C GLN A 69 -10.02 12.50 11.84
N GLU A 70 -10.76 13.50 12.31
CA GLU A 70 -11.09 14.68 11.54
C GLU A 70 -9.85 15.53 11.29
N VAL A 71 -9.06 15.75 12.33
CA VAL A 71 -7.77 16.45 12.25
C VAL A 71 -6.83 15.68 11.31
N TYR A 72 -6.76 14.35 11.45
CA TYR A 72 -5.96 13.51 10.55
C TYR A 72 -6.31 13.73 9.08
N PHE A 73 -7.59 13.69 8.71
CA PHE A 73 -8.01 13.86 7.33
C PHE A 73 -7.80 15.27 6.80
N LYS A 74 -7.99 16.30 7.64
CA LYS A 74 -7.69 17.69 7.26
C LYS A 74 -6.21 17.88 6.96
N VAL A 75 -5.34 17.39 7.84
CA VAL A 75 -3.88 17.47 7.64
C VAL A 75 -3.44 16.67 6.44
N ARG A 76 -3.92 15.43 6.30
CA ARG A 76 -3.56 14.52 5.21
C ARG A 76 -3.84 15.09 3.83
N ASN A 77 -4.96 15.77 3.64
CA ASN A 77 -5.38 16.33 2.35
C ASN A 77 -4.66 17.64 1.96
N GLY A 78 -3.85 18.17 2.85
CA GLY A 78 -3.05 19.37 2.60
C GLY A 78 -1.64 19.05 2.09
N TRP A 79 -0.64 19.53 2.79
CA TRP A 79 0.77 19.39 2.43
C TRP A 79 1.27 17.95 2.26
N PRO A 80 0.85 16.97 3.09
CA PRO A 80 1.23 15.57 2.88
C PRO A 80 0.76 14.98 1.55
N GLU A 81 -0.47 15.29 1.10
CA GLU A 81 -0.96 14.84 -0.21
C GLU A 81 -0.17 15.49 -1.35
N TYR A 82 0.14 16.79 -1.24
CA TYR A 82 1.01 17.48 -2.18
C TYR A 82 2.40 16.82 -2.23
N THR A 83 3.00 16.54 -1.08
CA THR A 83 4.32 15.89 -0.97
C THR A 83 4.31 14.50 -1.60
N LYS A 84 3.28 13.69 -1.34
CA LYS A 84 3.10 12.39 -1.98
C LYS A 84 3.09 12.51 -3.51
N ASN A 85 2.31 13.44 -4.05
CA ASN A 85 2.22 13.63 -5.49
C ASN A 85 3.54 14.14 -6.09
N LYS A 86 4.27 14.98 -5.38
CA LYS A 86 5.61 15.42 -5.79
C LYS A 86 6.61 14.27 -5.81
N LEU A 87 6.60 13.39 -4.79
CA LEU A 87 7.43 12.19 -4.74
C LEU A 87 7.12 11.23 -5.89
N LEU A 88 5.83 10.99 -6.20
CA LEU A 88 5.43 10.19 -7.35
C LEU A 88 5.99 10.76 -8.66
N SER A 89 5.85 12.06 -8.88
CA SER A 89 6.39 12.73 -10.06
C SER A 89 7.92 12.57 -10.18
N ILE A 90 8.66 12.71 -9.06
CA ILE A 90 10.11 12.50 -9.03
C ILE A 90 10.46 11.04 -9.36
N CYS A 91 9.74 10.08 -8.77
CA CYS A 91 9.99 8.66 -9.03
C CYS A 91 9.78 8.30 -10.49
N PHE A 92 8.71 8.78 -11.12
CA PHE A 92 8.46 8.57 -12.54
C PHE A 92 9.53 9.25 -13.42
N HIS A 93 9.84 10.52 -13.16
CA HIS A 93 10.83 11.26 -13.95
C HIS A 93 12.24 10.64 -13.86
N LYS A 94 12.64 10.19 -12.67
CA LYS A 94 13.96 9.60 -12.43
C LYS A 94 13.99 8.08 -12.64
N LYS A 95 12.88 7.47 -12.96
CA LYS A 95 12.73 6.02 -13.11
C LYS A 95 13.21 5.24 -11.87
N TYR A 96 12.88 5.73 -10.67
CA TYR A 96 13.21 5.05 -9.43
C TYR A 96 12.24 3.91 -9.15
N ASN A 97 12.72 2.83 -8.53
CA ASN A 97 11.83 1.87 -7.90
C ASN A 97 11.13 2.52 -6.72
N PHE A 98 9.83 2.36 -6.62
CA PHE A 98 9.08 2.91 -5.49
C PHE A 98 7.96 1.97 -5.04
N ARG A 99 7.53 2.16 -3.82
CA ARG A 99 6.42 1.42 -3.24
C ARG A 99 5.36 2.35 -2.69
N ILE A 100 4.12 1.89 -2.81
CA ILE A 100 2.95 2.54 -2.21
C ILE A 100 2.16 1.54 -1.37
N GLU A 101 1.45 2.04 -0.37
CA GLU A 101 0.48 1.27 0.39
C GLU A 101 -0.92 1.84 0.17
N THR A 102 -1.90 0.97 -0.08
CA THR A 102 -3.28 1.39 -0.33
C THR A 102 -4.29 0.35 0.17
N THR A 103 -5.47 0.83 0.55
CA THR A 103 -6.61 -0.03 0.84
C THR A 103 -7.30 -0.54 -0.43
N GLY A 104 -7.04 0.11 -1.58
CA GLY A 104 -7.62 -0.25 -2.88
C GLY A 104 -9.11 0.01 -3.03
N ILE A 105 -9.71 0.80 -2.14
CA ILE A 105 -11.15 1.07 -2.16
C ILE A 105 -11.52 2.02 -3.31
N ASN A 106 -10.62 2.93 -3.64
CA ASN A 106 -10.82 3.90 -4.70
C ASN A 106 -10.05 3.47 -5.95
N LEU A 107 -10.78 2.87 -6.90
CA LEU A 107 -10.25 2.37 -8.17
C LEU A 107 -9.52 3.48 -8.94
N ASN A 108 -10.17 4.63 -9.12
CA ASN A 108 -9.63 5.74 -9.91
C ASN A 108 -8.32 6.29 -9.33
N THR A 109 -8.21 6.38 -8.00
CA THR A 109 -7.00 6.91 -7.36
C THR A 109 -5.79 6.02 -7.63
N LEU A 110 -5.96 4.70 -7.61
CA LEU A 110 -4.86 3.78 -7.86
C LEU A 110 -4.55 3.67 -9.36
N GLN A 111 -5.56 3.71 -10.23
CA GLN A 111 -5.37 3.73 -11.69
C GLN A 111 -4.53 4.93 -12.15
N LYS A 112 -4.69 6.12 -11.52
CA LYS A 112 -3.85 7.30 -11.77
C LYS A 112 -2.36 7.08 -11.48
N ILE A 113 -2.00 6.03 -10.77
CA ILE A 113 -0.61 5.64 -10.51
C ILE A 113 -0.20 4.48 -11.41
N ILE A 114 -1.08 3.50 -11.60
CA ILE A 114 -0.82 2.31 -12.40
C ILE A 114 -0.64 2.67 -13.88
N ILE A 115 -1.53 3.47 -14.46
CA ILE A 115 -1.50 3.78 -15.89
C ILE A 115 -0.19 4.49 -16.30
N PRO A 116 0.24 5.59 -15.65
CA PRO A 116 1.53 6.20 -15.95
C PRO A 116 2.73 5.27 -15.72
N ALA A 117 2.65 4.36 -14.72
CA ALA A 117 3.70 3.39 -14.49
C ALA A 117 3.83 2.40 -15.68
N LEU A 118 2.71 1.93 -16.23
CA LEU A 118 2.69 1.05 -17.41
C LEU A 118 3.22 1.77 -18.64
N GLU A 119 2.83 3.03 -18.86
CA GLU A 119 3.31 3.87 -19.98
C GLU A 119 4.83 4.11 -19.93
N LEU A 120 5.43 4.05 -18.74
CA LEU A 120 6.86 4.20 -18.48
C LEU A 120 7.61 2.87 -18.36
N ASP A 121 6.99 1.75 -18.74
CA ASP A 121 7.54 0.38 -18.72
C ASP A 121 7.92 -0.13 -17.31
N TYR A 122 7.26 0.36 -16.27
CA TYR A 122 7.42 -0.24 -14.94
C TYR A 122 6.85 -1.65 -14.88
N HIS A 123 7.58 -2.55 -14.26
CA HIS A 123 7.02 -3.83 -13.83
C HIS A 123 6.22 -3.65 -12.54
N ILE A 124 4.90 -3.88 -12.59
CA ILE A 124 4.03 -3.68 -11.43
C ILE A 124 3.90 -4.96 -10.62
N LYS A 125 4.24 -4.89 -9.33
CA LYS A 125 3.98 -5.97 -8.37
C LYS A 125 2.97 -5.55 -7.33
N MET A 126 1.83 -6.21 -7.31
CA MET A 126 0.78 -5.95 -6.34
C MET A 126 0.71 -7.09 -5.32
N LEU A 127 0.96 -6.78 -4.05
CA LEU A 127 0.86 -7.71 -2.94
C LEU A 127 -0.52 -7.58 -2.30
N TYR A 128 -1.43 -8.47 -2.60
CA TYR A 128 -2.75 -8.48 -1.98
C TYR A 128 -2.73 -9.33 -0.71
N THR A 129 -2.90 -8.68 0.43
CA THR A 129 -2.88 -9.34 1.73
C THR A 129 -4.29 -9.77 2.14
N LEU A 130 -4.51 -11.08 2.17
CA LEU A 130 -5.76 -11.73 2.53
C LEU A 130 -5.78 -12.08 4.02
N VAL A 131 -6.87 -11.76 4.68
CA VAL A 131 -7.13 -12.11 6.09
C VAL A 131 -8.62 -12.36 6.26
N PRO A 132 -9.04 -13.39 7.03
CA PRO A 132 -10.44 -13.60 7.39
C PRO A 132 -11.03 -12.36 8.05
N PHE A 133 -12.29 -12.04 7.74
CA PHE A 133 -12.92 -10.80 8.20
C PHE A 133 -12.92 -10.66 9.73
N MET A 134 -13.23 -11.72 10.47
CA MET A 134 -13.23 -11.68 11.94
C MET A 134 -11.83 -11.42 12.51
N GLU A 135 -10.79 -11.93 11.86
CA GLU A 135 -9.41 -11.67 12.24
C GLU A 135 -9.03 -10.19 11.99
N LEU A 136 -9.53 -9.59 10.91
CA LEU A 136 -9.37 -8.13 10.68
C LEU A 136 -9.98 -7.32 11.81
N VAL A 137 -11.21 -7.65 12.20
CA VAL A 137 -11.92 -6.97 13.30
C VAL A 137 -11.12 -7.10 14.59
N TYR A 138 -10.69 -8.30 14.94
CA TYR A 138 -9.89 -8.54 16.14
C TYR A 138 -8.59 -7.71 16.16
N ARG A 139 -7.85 -7.70 15.05
CA ARG A 139 -6.60 -6.94 14.91
C ARG A 139 -6.81 -5.43 15.03
N LEU A 140 -7.92 -4.92 14.49
CA LEU A 140 -8.24 -3.51 14.57
C LEU A 140 -8.60 -3.09 15.98
N ILE A 141 -9.45 -3.86 16.70
CA ILE A 141 -9.80 -3.62 18.11
C ILE A 141 -8.54 -3.68 18.99
N LYS A 142 -7.70 -4.71 18.80
CA LYS A 142 -6.44 -4.83 19.53
C LYS A 142 -5.50 -3.66 19.28
N ARG A 143 -5.41 -3.19 18.04
CA ARG A 143 -4.59 -2.01 17.71
C ARG A 143 -5.13 -0.76 18.39
N GLU A 144 -6.44 -0.53 18.36
CA GLU A 144 -7.07 0.62 19.01
C GLU A 144 -6.78 0.63 20.51
N SER A 145 -6.91 -0.53 21.18
CA SER A 145 -6.61 -0.64 22.62
C SER A 145 -5.15 -0.35 23.00
N ILE A 146 -4.21 -0.54 22.05
CA ILE A 146 -2.77 -0.34 22.30
C ILE A 146 -2.33 1.07 21.89
N THR A 147 -2.82 1.57 20.75
CA THR A 147 -2.30 2.78 20.10
C THR A 147 -3.26 3.96 20.15
N GLY A 148 -4.50 3.78 20.63
CA GLY A 148 -5.57 4.78 20.54
C GLY A 148 -6.08 5.02 19.11
N GLN A 149 -5.46 4.44 18.08
CA GLN A 149 -5.87 4.64 16.70
C GLN A 149 -7.21 3.98 16.41
N GLY A 150 -8.27 4.78 16.26
CA GLY A 150 -9.61 4.30 15.94
C GLY A 150 -9.68 3.45 14.67
N HIS A 151 -10.71 2.63 14.57
CA HIS A 151 -10.96 1.76 13.42
C HIS A 151 -12.25 2.16 12.69
N PRO A 152 -12.41 1.80 11.40
CA PRO A 152 -13.65 2.01 10.69
C PRO A 152 -14.79 1.24 11.34
N GLU A 153 -16.01 1.78 11.31
CA GLU A 153 -17.21 1.05 11.69
C GLU A 153 -17.29 -0.29 10.97
N PHE A 154 -17.88 -1.30 11.61
CA PHE A 154 -17.98 -2.67 11.10
C PHE A 154 -18.59 -2.74 9.68
N ARG A 155 -19.71 -2.03 9.43
CA ARG A 155 -20.34 -1.98 8.11
C ARG A 155 -19.43 -1.37 7.06
N LYS A 156 -18.71 -0.30 7.41
CA LYS A 156 -17.74 0.36 6.55
C LYS A 156 -16.56 -0.56 6.24
N LEU A 157 -16.03 -1.26 7.25
CA LEU A 157 -14.96 -2.24 7.08
C LEU A 157 -15.36 -3.36 6.13
N LEU A 158 -16.57 -3.93 6.29
CA LEU A 158 -17.09 -4.98 5.41
C LEU A 158 -17.21 -4.48 3.96
N LYS A 159 -17.71 -3.25 3.75
CA LYS A 159 -17.75 -2.62 2.43
C LYS A 159 -16.34 -2.46 1.83
N MET A 160 -15.38 -2.03 2.65
CA MET A 160 -13.98 -1.90 2.22
C MET A 160 -13.38 -3.24 1.78
N CYS A 161 -13.63 -4.32 2.54
CA CYS A 161 -13.18 -5.66 2.17
C CYS A 161 -13.78 -6.14 0.84
N LYS A 162 -15.09 -5.93 0.64
CA LYS A 162 -15.77 -6.29 -0.61
C LYS A 162 -15.20 -5.50 -1.79
N LEU A 163 -15.06 -4.19 -1.68
CA LEU A 163 -14.50 -3.35 -2.74
C LEU A 163 -13.06 -3.74 -3.07
N ALA A 164 -12.22 -3.96 -2.05
CA ALA A 164 -10.85 -4.40 -2.28
C ALA A 164 -10.81 -5.75 -3.02
N ALA A 165 -11.68 -6.70 -2.67
CA ALA A 165 -11.76 -7.99 -3.35
C ALA A 165 -12.29 -7.90 -4.79
N THR A 166 -13.18 -6.96 -5.08
CA THR A 166 -13.69 -6.72 -6.45
C THR A 166 -12.61 -6.04 -7.29
N HIS A 167 -12.08 -4.92 -6.82
CA HIS A 167 -11.13 -4.11 -7.59
C HIS A 167 -9.79 -4.81 -7.88
N ILE A 168 -9.42 -5.86 -7.14
CA ILE A 168 -8.19 -6.60 -7.45
C ILE A 168 -8.23 -7.28 -8.82
N LEU A 169 -9.43 -7.67 -9.28
CA LEU A 169 -9.62 -8.26 -10.61
C LEU A 169 -9.42 -7.19 -11.69
N ASP A 170 -10.01 -6.01 -11.48
CA ASP A 170 -9.87 -4.86 -12.40
C ASP A 170 -8.41 -4.44 -12.51
N TYR A 171 -7.70 -4.37 -11.37
CA TYR A 171 -6.26 -4.06 -11.36
C TYR A 171 -5.43 -5.13 -12.06
N LYS A 172 -5.75 -6.40 -11.88
CA LYS A 172 -5.05 -7.50 -12.54
C LYS A 172 -5.23 -7.43 -14.06
N GLU A 173 -6.42 -7.09 -14.53
CA GLU A 173 -6.71 -6.86 -15.94
C GLU A 173 -5.93 -5.65 -16.48
N THR A 174 -5.99 -4.52 -15.78
CA THR A 174 -5.25 -3.29 -16.14
C THR A 174 -3.74 -3.53 -16.23
N ILE A 175 -3.15 -4.24 -15.27
CA ILE A 175 -1.71 -4.53 -15.21
C ILE A 175 -1.29 -5.49 -16.34
N GLY A 176 -2.15 -6.42 -16.74
CA GLY A 176 -1.91 -7.35 -17.81
C GLY A 176 -0.62 -8.16 -17.66
N GLU A 177 0.19 -8.21 -18.72
CA GLU A 177 1.47 -8.93 -18.74
C GLU A 177 2.64 -8.14 -18.14
N GLN A 178 2.49 -6.82 -18.00
CA GLN A 178 3.53 -5.94 -17.42
C GLN A 178 3.64 -6.04 -15.90
N GLY A 179 2.91 -6.96 -15.26
CA GLY A 179 3.01 -7.10 -13.82
C GLY A 179 2.49 -8.41 -13.27
N THR A 180 2.48 -8.46 -11.94
CA THR A 180 2.12 -9.67 -11.19
C THR A 180 1.31 -9.31 -9.97
N VAL A 181 0.15 -9.94 -9.78
CA VAL A 181 -0.60 -9.90 -8.54
C VAL A 181 -0.25 -11.12 -7.70
N ILE A 182 0.24 -10.88 -6.49
CA ILE A 182 0.65 -11.90 -5.53
C ILE A 182 -0.34 -11.89 -4.37
N PHE A 183 -1.06 -12.99 -4.20
CA PHE A 183 -1.97 -13.16 -3.07
C PHE A 183 -1.19 -13.73 -1.87
N ILE A 184 -1.32 -13.09 -0.73
CA ILE A 184 -0.62 -13.46 0.50
C ILE A 184 -1.66 -13.72 1.57
N ASN A 185 -1.79 -14.97 1.98
CA ASN A 185 -2.58 -15.32 3.15
C ASN A 185 -1.81 -14.93 4.42
N ASN A 186 -2.31 -13.96 5.15
CA ASN A 186 -1.71 -13.47 6.40
C ASN A 186 -2.55 -13.91 7.62
N ASN A 187 -3.00 -15.16 7.62
CA ASN A 187 -3.60 -15.76 8.81
C ASN A 187 -2.49 -16.16 9.81
N GLU A 188 -2.69 -15.97 11.11
CA GLU A 188 -1.65 -16.17 12.14
C GLU A 188 -1.04 -17.57 12.14
N SER A 189 -1.79 -18.59 11.70
CA SER A 189 -1.32 -19.97 11.64
C SER A 189 -0.47 -20.31 10.41
N THR A 190 -0.54 -19.55 9.31
CA THR A 190 0.18 -19.90 8.07
C THR A 190 0.31 -18.70 7.11
N SER A 191 1.34 -17.88 7.22
CA SER A 191 1.65 -16.92 6.16
C SER A 191 2.25 -17.65 4.95
N LYS A 192 1.40 -18.17 4.06
CA LYS A 192 1.81 -18.81 2.80
C LYS A 192 1.63 -17.84 1.64
N ILE A 193 2.67 -17.68 0.82
CA ILE A 193 2.59 -17.00 -0.46
C ILE A 193 1.89 -17.93 -1.45
N ILE A 194 0.68 -17.56 -1.86
CA ILE A 194 -0.03 -18.26 -2.94
C ILE A 194 0.41 -17.63 -4.25
N LYS A 195 1.40 -18.23 -4.92
CA LYS A 195 1.77 -17.83 -6.28
C LYS A 195 0.71 -18.32 -7.25
N THR A 196 -0.13 -17.46 -7.77
CA THR A 196 -0.98 -17.78 -8.92
C THR A 196 -0.14 -17.72 -10.19
N LYS A 197 0.50 -18.85 -10.56
CA LYS A 197 0.85 -19.12 -11.96
C LYS A 197 -0.47 -19.28 -12.73
N LYS A 198 -0.58 -18.56 -13.89
CA LYS A 198 -1.60 -18.72 -14.94
C LYS A 198 -2.48 -19.98 -14.78
N LYS A 199 -3.66 -19.88 -14.17
CA LYS A 199 -4.84 -20.74 -14.36
C LYS A 199 -5.97 -20.27 -13.46
N LEU A 200 -6.65 -19.21 -13.86
CA LEU A 200 -8.06 -19.01 -13.59
C LEU A 200 -8.74 -18.85 -14.95
N LYS A 201 -8.75 -19.95 -15.71
CA LYS A 201 -9.77 -20.15 -16.74
C LYS A 201 -10.93 -20.84 -15.99
N HIS A 202 -12.07 -20.20 -16.02
CA HIS A 202 -13.38 -20.69 -15.64
C HIS A 202 -13.58 -21.10 -14.15
N CYS A 203 -14.14 -20.19 -13.35
CA CYS A 203 -15.34 -20.40 -12.54
C CYS A 203 -16.24 -19.20 -12.70
#